data_43952122242fd40c0a54b3d5672c503a
#
_entry.id   43952122242fd40c0a54b3d5672c503a
#
_cell.length_a   1.000
_cell.length_b   1.000
_cell.length_c   1.000
_cell.angle_alpha   90.00
_cell.angle_beta   90.00
_cell.angle_gamma   90.00
#
_symmetry.space_group_name_H-M   'P 1'
#
loop_
_entity.id
_entity.type
_entity.pdbx_description
1 polymer ?
#
loop_
_entity_poly.entity_id
_entity_poly.type
_entity_poly.pdbx_seq_one_letter_code
_entity_poly.pdbx_strand_id
1 'polypeptide(L)'
;VIAAAQVSVSTTRLGGLTDNDGRYVIRGVPSGSVTIRVVRLGYQPTTKTVTVPANGEVVADFSLTNAAKTLDAVVTTATGEQSRKSYGNVVATVRADSLAEKAAATNVNELLQGRVAGVQIVQGSGQTGTSSSIRIRGTSSLSLSNEPLIVIDGVRIDNSPVPGNYSTQRINNFSGINPEEIESVDILKGPSASALYGTAAANGVLVIKTKRGRTGATRWGVAAEYGQVQQPAQFFDNYRAWGRNVVNGNPGTASVLCRISDQSLGRCVRDSLTTFNPLMNPETTPFATQPRLQLGVNASGGTENLRYFFSVERQEETGPYRMPDAEITRLTTARGKRPTAEQIEPNQLDQTSIRGNFTFPLGKTADLSVNTGYIDRTLLSPFDGGFFAGLSFQSYFAPGFRTAFNGNSAQFTGDILSVSQSRRDQRLTGSTQLNWKPFSWLANRAVVGLDQVGGYSYRFARANEGTVTGWGPPGQTGGKDATRSAFSRYSVDLGSTASFTLTPTISTKTSVGAQWFKD
;
A
#
# COMPACT_ATOMS: atom_id res chain seq x y z
N VAL A 1 -43.62 -22.42 1.92
CA VAL A 1 -44.48 -22.44 0.73
C VAL A 1 -44.13 -21.28 -0.14
N ILE A 2 -43.89 -21.52 -1.46
CA ILE A 2 -43.48 -20.45 -2.41
C ILE A 2 -44.42 -20.54 -3.63
N ALA A 3 -45.26 -19.51 -3.79
CA ALA A 3 -46.17 -19.38 -4.92
C ALA A 3 -45.49 -18.75 -6.14
N ALA A 4 -46.01 -19.07 -7.32
CA ALA A 4 -45.57 -18.53 -8.63
C ALA A 4 -44.05 -18.74 -8.88
N ALA A 5 -43.48 -19.84 -8.41
CA ALA A 5 -42.17 -20.32 -8.84
C ALA A 5 -42.29 -21.05 -10.17
N GLN A 6 -41.44 -20.70 -11.13
CA GLN A 6 -41.39 -21.39 -12.42
C GLN A 6 -40.64 -22.70 -12.27
N VAL A 7 -41.32 -23.82 -12.57
CA VAL A 7 -40.73 -25.15 -12.58
C VAL A 7 -40.65 -25.62 -14.02
N SER A 8 -39.50 -26.04 -14.50
CA SER A 8 -39.28 -26.43 -15.89
C SER A 8 -38.40 -27.69 -15.99
N VAL A 9 -38.62 -28.51 -17.00
CA VAL A 9 -37.74 -29.65 -17.33
C VAL A 9 -36.65 -29.13 -18.30
N SER A 10 -35.38 -29.23 -17.89
CA SER A 10 -34.26 -28.56 -18.60
C SER A 10 -34.05 -29.02 -20.05
N THR A 11 -34.45 -30.23 -20.38
CA THR A 11 -34.28 -30.84 -21.72
C THR A 11 -35.51 -30.71 -22.62
N THR A 12 -36.61 -30.13 -22.13
CA THR A 12 -37.87 -29.98 -22.86
C THR A 12 -38.44 -28.56 -22.68
N ARG A 13 -39.54 -28.24 -23.39
CA ARG A 13 -40.29 -27.00 -23.16
C ARG A 13 -41.42 -27.16 -22.12
N LEU A 14 -41.41 -28.27 -21.37
CA LEU A 14 -42.44 -28.56 -20.38
C LEU A 14 -42.13 -27.82 -19.07
N GLY A 15 -43.16 -27.25 -18.48
CA GLY A 15 -43.04 -26.55 -17.21
C GLY A 15 -44.37 -26.00 -16.73
N GLY A 16 -44.39 -25.43 -15.54
CA GLY A 16 -45.55 -24.82 -14.90
C GLY A 16 -45.14 -23.83 -13.82
N LEU A 17 -46.11 -23.21 -13.18
CA LEU A 17 -45.94 -22.35 -12.03
C LEU A 17 -46.49 -23.07 -10.79
N THR A 18 -45.86 -22.80 -9.63
CA THR A 18 -46.44 -23.26 -8.35
C THR A 18 -47.68 -22.42 -8.04
N ASP A 19 -48.66 -23.07 -7.45
CA ASP A 19 -49.89 -22.45 -6.91
C ASP A 19 -49.60 -21.74 -5.55
N ASN A 20 -50.66 -21.24 -4.91
CA ASN A 20 -50.56 -20.56 -3.63
C ASN A 20 -50.07 -21.44 -2.47
N ASP A 21 -50.24 -22.75 -2.60
CA ASP A 21 -49.78 -23.75 -1.67
C ASP A 21 -48.36 -24.26 -2.00
N GLY A 22 -47.73 -23.69 -3.05
CA GLY A 22 -46.40 -24.09 -3.50
C GLY A 22 -46.36 -25.40 -4.27
N ARG A 23 -47.51 -25.94 -4.69
CA ARG A 23 -47.61 -27.20 -5.45
C ARG A 23 -47.56 -26.91 -6.96
N TYR A 24 -47.01 -27.90 -7.70
CA TYR A 24 -46.94 -27.82 -9.17
C TYR A 24 -47.17 -29.22 -9.75
N VAL A 25 -47.65 -29.26 -11.00
CA VAL A 25 -47.80 -30.46 -11.80
C VAL A 25 -47.29 -30.23 -13.19
N ILE A 26 -46.38 -31.06 -13.67
CA ILE A 26 -45.91 -31.05 -15.07
C ILE A 26 -46.34 -32.37 -15.70
N ARG A 27 -47.16 -32.32 -16.74
CA ARG A 27 -47.67 -33.49 -17.45
C ARG A 27 -46.88 -33.77 -18.72
N GLY A 28 -46.85 -35.03 -19.15
CA GLY A 28 -46.19 -35.43 -20.39
C GLY A 28 -44.67 -35.42 -20.35
N VAL A 29 -44.09 -35.55 -19.17
CA VAL A 29 -42.61 -35.64 -18.99
C VAL A 29 -42.13 -37.00 -19.52
N PRO A 30 -41.10 -37.04 -20.40
CA PRO A 30 -40.56 -38.29 -20.92
C PRO A 30 -40.05 -39.19 -19.78
N SER A 31 -40.23 -40.53 -19.92
CA SER A 31 -39.65 -41.48 -19.00
C SER A 31 -38.12 -41.47 -19.09
N GLY A 32 -37.46 -41.72 -17.92
CA GLY A 32 -36.01 -41.70 -17.79
C GLY A 32 -35.50 -40.60 -16.87
N SER A 33 -34.20 -40.36 -16.88
CA SER A 33 -33.56 -39.33 -16.04
C SER A 33 -33.80 -37.95 -16.61
N VAL A 34 -34.48 -37.08 -15.86
CA VAL A 34 -34.79 -35.68 -16.26
C VAL A 34 -34.32 -34.73 -15.17
N THR A 35 -33.81 -33.59 -15.59
CA THR A 35 -33.40 -32.51 -14.66
C THR A 35 -34.50 -31.44 -14.62
N ILE A 36 -35.05 -31.26 -13.42
CA ILE A 36 -36.04 -30.22 -13.14
C ILE A 36 -35.31 -29.00 -12.60
N ARG A 37 -35.63 -27.82 -13.14
CA ARG A 37 -35.12 -26.52 -12.70
C ARG A 37 -36.25 -25.66 -12.15
N VAL A 38 -36.01 -25.10 -10.96
CA VAL A 38 -36.96 -24.20 -10.32
C VAL A 38 -36.32 -22.81 -10.22
N VAL A 39 -37.06 -21.79 -10.65
CA VAL A 39 -36.64 -20.39 -10.64
C VAL A 39 -37.76 -19.54 -10.03
N ARG A 40 -37.38 -18.69 -9.10
CA ARG A 40 -38.27 -17.67 -8.51
C ARG A 40 -37.49 -16.37 -8.29
N LEU A 41 -38.08 -15.24 -8.61
CA LEU A 41 -37.47 -13.94 -8.34
C LEU A 41 -37.22 -13.78 -6.83
N GLY A 42 -35.98 -13.49 -6.44
CA GLY A 42 -35.55 -13.39 -5.05
C GLY A 42 -35.00 -14.68 -4.44
N TYR A 43 -34.96 -15.79 -5.20
CA TYR A 43 -34.42 -17.07 -4.77
C TYR A 43 -33.32 -17.55 -5.72
N GLN A 44 -32.38 -18.35 -5.21
CA GLN A 44 -31.35 -18.99 -6.05
C GLN A 44 -32.01 -20.08 -6.91
N PRO A 45 -31.75 -20.14 -8.23
CA PRO A 45 -32.20 -21.22 -9.07
C PRO A 45 -31.69 -22.55 -8.54
N THR A 46 -32.57 -23.51 -8.38
CA THR A 46 -32.23 -24.86 -7.88
C THR A 46 -32.58 -25.91 -8.95
N THR A 47 -31.72 -26.92 -9.10
CA THR A 47 -31.93 -28.02 -10.02
C THR A 47 -31.88 -29.33 -9.27
N LYS A 48 -32.72 -30.30 -9.69
CA LYS A 48 -32.75 -31.66 -9.15
C LYS A 48 -33.00 -32.66 -10.28
N THR A 49 -32.21 -33.69 -10.35
CA THR A 49 -32.41 -34.78 -11.29
C THR A 49 -33.31 -35.85 -10.67
N VAL A 50 -34.36 -36.26 -11.37
CA VAL A 50 -35.31 -37.31 -10.96
C VAL A 50 -35.46 -38.31 -12.08
N THR A 51 -35.75 -39.58 -11.73
CA THR A 51 -36.04 -40.62 -12.71
C THR A 51 -37.56 -40.79 -12.82
N VAL A 52 -38.08 -40.50 -14.00
CA VAL A 52 -39.51 -40.62 -14.31
C VAL A 52 -39.79 -42.04 -14.81
N PRO A 53 -40.69 -42.83 -14.16
CA PRO A 53 -41.05 -44.17 -14.61
C PRO A 53 -41.88 -44.09 -15.91
N ALA A 54 -41.91 -45.19 -16.66
CA ALA A 54 -42.67 -45.28 -17.94
C ALA A 54 -44.17 -45.03 -17.77
N ASN A 55 -44.75 -45.45 -16.63
CA ASN A 55 -46.12 -45.16 -16.24
C ASN A 55 -46.16 -44.83 -14.76
N GLY A 56 -46.62 -43.64 -14.38
CA GLY A 56 -46.71 -43.22 -12.96
C GLY A 56 -46.35 -41.77 -12.72
N GLU A 57 -46.36 -41.39 -11.45
CA GLU A 57 -46.02 -40.04 -10.98
C GLU A 57 -44.75 -40.07 -10.17
N VAL A 58 -43.98 -38.99 -10.21
CA VAL A 58 -42.81 -38.75 -9.37
C VAL A 58 -42.98 -37.46 -8.61
N VAL A 59 -42.82 -37.51 -7.30
CA VAL A 59 -42.82 -36.33 -6.44
C VAL A 59 -41.40 -35.77 -6.36
N ALA A 60 -41.27 -34.47 -6.60
CA ALA A 60 -39.99 -33.77 -6.51
C ALA A 60 -40.16 -32.48 -5.71
N ASP A 61 -39.76 -32.51 -4.45
CA ASP A 61 -39.75 -31.33 -3.57
C ASP A 61 -38.48 -30.54 -3.72
N PHE A 62 -38.62 -29.21 -3.67
CA PHE A 62 -37.52 -28.26 -3.74
C PHE A 62 -37.52 -27.31 -2.55
N SER A 63 -36.36 -27.13 -1.97
CA SER A 63 -36.10 -26.05 -1.02
C SER A 63 -35.34 -24.95 -1.72
N LEU A 64 -35.92 -23.74 -1.81
CA LEU A 64 -35.29 -22.60 -2.41
C LEU A 64 -34.66 -21.72 -1.33
N THR A 65 -33.38 -21.43 -1.47
CA THR A 65 -32.68 -20.45 -0.64
C THR A 65 -32.87 -19.05 -1.18
N ASN A 66 -33.10 -18.06 -0.32
CA ASN A 66 -33.15 -16.66 -0.75
C ASN A 66 -31.88 -16.33 -1.52
N ALA A 67 -32.01 -15.80 -2.71
CA ALA A 67 -30.89 -15.16 -3.39
C ALA A 67 -30.47 -13.98 -2.50
N ALA A 68 -29.24 -14.03 -1.99
CA ALA A 68 -28.69 -12.86 -1.36
C ALA A 68 -28.84 -11.70 -2.35
N LYS A 69 -29.64 -10.70 -2.00
CA LYS A 69 -29.75 -9.48 -2.78
C LYS A 69 -28.34 -8.92 -2.87
N THR A 70 -27.69 -9.04 -4.00
CA THR A 70 -26.43 -8.32 -4.23
C THR A 70 -26.76 -6.86 -4.07
N LEU A 71 -26.49 -6.32 -2.89
CA LEU A 71 -26.58 -4.88 -2.66
C LEU A 71 -25.65 -4.23 -3.69
N ASP A 72 -26.18 -3.29 -4.45
CA ASP A 72 -25.36 -2.51 -5.37
C ASP A 72 -24.15 -1.99 -4.61
N ALA A 73 -22.95 -2.17 -5.16
CA ALA A 73 -21.73 -1.70 -4.53
C ALA A 73 -21.88 -0.20 -4.20
N VAL A 74 -21.72 0.14 -2.94
CA VAL A 74 -21.89 1.50 -2.43
C VAL A 74 -20.51 2.13 -2.34
N VAL A 75 -20.36 3.34 -2.87
CA VAL A 75 -19.15 4.16 -2.76
C VAL A 75 -19.41 5.24 -1.73
N THR A 76 -18.53 5.37 -0.76
CA THR A 76 -18.58 6.46 0.22
C THR A 76 -17.89 7.69 -0.36
N THR A 77 -18.61 8.79 -0.45
CA THR A 77 -18.13 10.08 -0.92
C THR A 77 -18.22 11.12 0.19
N ALA A 78 -17.68 12.30 -0.05
CA ALA A 78 -17.83 13.43 0.87
C ALA A 78 -19.30 13.75 1.19
N THR A 79 -20.22 13.50 0.25
CA THR A 79 -21.67 13.74 0.43
C THR A 79 -22.43 12.52 0.96
N GLY A 80 -21.74 11.44 1.34
CA GLY A 80 -22.34 10.22 1.88
C GLY A 80 -22.21 9.00 0.98
N GLU A 81 -22.88 7.91 1.35
CA GLU A 81 -22.90 6.66 0.59
C GLU A 81 -23.79 6.78 -0.63
N GLN A 82 -23.24 6.43 -1.79
CA GLN A 82 -23.97 6.43 -3.08
C GLN A 82 -23.82 5.08 -3.77
N SER A 83 -24.89 4.63 -4.45
CA SER A 83 -24.77 3.46 -5.31
C SER A 83 -23.77 3.75 -6.43
N ARG A 84 -22.88 2.80 -6.69
CA ARG A 84 -21.89 2.90 -7.79
C ARG A 84 -22.53 3.18 -9.14
N LYS A 85 -23.75 2.69 -9.38
CA LYS A 85 -24.49 2.92 -10.62
C LYS A 85 -25.00 4.36 -10.77
N SER A 86 -25.29 5.03 -9.64
CA SER A 86 -25.74 6.43 -9.65
C SER A 86 -24.60 7.43 -9.65
N TYR A 87 -23.36 6.94 -9.56
CA TYR A 87 -22.17 7.77 -9.54
C TYR A 87 -21.59 7.89 -10.95
N GLY A 88 -21.67 9.06 -11.55
CA GLY A 88 -21.23 9.32 -12.94
C GLY A 88 -19.71 9.26 -13.16
N ASN A 89 -18.94 8.88 -12.15
CA ASN A 89 -17.49 8.84 -12.16
C ASN A 89 -16.94 7.41 -12.25
N VAL A 90 -15.74 7.28 -12.83
CA VAL A 90 -15.04 6.00 -12.86
C VAL A 90 -14.45 5.72 -11.48
N VAL A 91 -15.11 4.87 -10.72
CA VAL A 91 -14.64 4.38 -9.43
C VAL A 91 -14.23 2.93 -9.54
N ALA A 92 -13.03 2.62 -9.05
CA ALA A 92 -12.58 1.25 -8.86
C ALA A 92 -12.51 0.94 -7.37
N THR A 93 -13.07 -0.19 -6.96
CA THR A 93 -13.03 -0.67 -5.58
C THR A 93 -12.15 -1.90 -5.49
N VAL A 94 -11.19 -1.87 -4.58
CA VAL A 94 -10.36 -3.02 -4.20
C VAL A 94 -10.77 -3.45 -2.80
N ARG A 95 -11.21 -4.70 -2.65
CA ARG A 95 -11.52 -5.29 -1.35
C ARG A 95 -10.24 -5.84 -0.74
N ALA A 96 -9.78 -5.19 0.32
CA ALA A 96 -8.54 -5.56 1.00
C ALA A 96 -8.72 -6.78 1.92
N ASP A 97 -9.90 -6.95 2.51
CA ASP A 97 -10.24 -8.06 3.40
C ASP A 97 -9.98 -9.45 2.78
N SER A 98 -10.32 -9.61 1.50
CA SER A 98 -10.11 -10.88 0.77
C SER A 98 -8.71 -11.03 0.18
N LEU A 99 -7.91 -9.97 0.15
CA LEU A 99 -6.59 -9.93 -0.47
C LEU A 99 -5.46 -10.06 0.55
N ALA A 100 -5.60 -9.44 1.71
CA ALA A 100 -4.65 -9.56 2.81
C ALA A 100 -4.53 -11.02 3.29
N GLU A 101 -5.63 -11.78 3.29
CA GLU A 101 -5.61 -13.22 3.61
C GLU A 101 -4.87 -14.09 2.57
N LYS A 102 -4.71 -13.61 1.34
CA LYS A 102 -4.14 -14.39 0.21
C LYS A 102 -2.76 -13.94 -0.24
N ALA A 103 -2.38 -12.74 0.07
CA ALA A 103 -1.10 -12.16 -0.31
C ALA A 103 -0.53 -11.40 0.89
N ALA A 104 0.67 -11.78 1.31
CA ALA A 104 1.44 -11.09 2.33
C ALA A 104 1.82 -9.68 1.84
N ALA A 105 0.84 -8.76 1.85
CA ALA A 105 1.07 -7.38 1.45
C ALA A 105 1.67 -6.61 2.62
N THR A 106 2.86 -6.07 2.43
CA THR A 106 3.60 -5.35 3.47
C THR A 106 3.10 -3.93 3.66
N ASN A 107 2.43 -3.38 2.64
CA ASN A 107 1.88 -2.03 2.66
C ASN A 107 0.67 -1.89 1.71
N VAL A 108 -0.08 -0.81 1.88
CA VAL A 108 -1.29 -0.50 1.09
C VAL A 108 -1.01 -0.41 -0.41
N ASN A 109 0.18 0.03 -0.80
CA ASN A 109 0.53 0.18 -2.21
C ASN A 109 0.63 -1.19 -2.90
N GLU A 110 1.15 -2.20 -2.24
CA GLU A 110 1.20 -3.58 -2.75
C GLU A 110 -0.20 -4.18 -2.94
N LEU A 111 -1.16 -3.83 -2.07
CA LEU A 111 -2.56 -4.21 -2.27
C LEU A 111 -3.16 -3.65 -3.57
N LEU A 112 -2.67 -2.52 -4.06
CA LEU A 112 -3.20 -1.83 -5.24
C LEU A 112 -2.46 -2.18 -6.52
N GLN A 113 -1.21 -2.65 -6.42
CA GLN A 113 -0.33 -2.89 -7.57
C GLN A 113 -0.91 -3.91 -8.55
N GLY A 114 -1.02 -3.52 -9.82
CA GLY A 114 -1.51 -4.38 -10.91
C GLY A 114 -3.00 -4.70 -10.88
N ARG A 115 -3.78 -4.18 -9.91
CA ARG A 115 -5.19 -4.54 -9.71
C ARG A 115 -6.19 -3.51 -10.21
N VAL A 116 -5.73 -2.30 -10.47
CA VAL A 116 -6.62 -1.21 -10.89
C VAL A 116 -6.10 -0.57 -12.17
N ALA A 117 -6.85 -0.68 -13.23
CA ALA A 117 -6.50 -0.05 -14.52
C ALA A 117 -6.29 1.45 -14.36
N GLY A 118 -5.21 2.00 -14.93
CA GLY A 118 -4.86 3.42 -14.85
C GLY A 118 -4.34 3.89 -13.49
N VAL A 119 -4.01 2.97 -12.58
CA VAL A 119 -3.26 3.24 -11.35
C VAL A 119 -1.88 2.61 -11.49
N GLN A 120 -0.85 3.42 -11.37
CA GLN A 120 0.54 3.01 -11.39
C GLN A 120 1.15 3.21 -10.01
N ILE A 121 1.76 2.16 -9.48
CA ILE A 121 2.56 2.21 -8.26
C ILE A 121 4.02 2.22 -8.68
N VAL A 122 4.73 3.29 -8.37
CA VAL A 122 6.15 3.42 -8.61
C VAL A 122 6.87 3.23 -7.29
N GLN A 123 7.54 2.12 -7.13
CA GLN A 123 8.32 1.84 -5.93
C GLN A 123 9.51 2.80 -5.85
N GLY A 124 9.78 3.33 -4.68
CA GLY A 124 10.87 4.27 -4.44
C GLY A 124 12.23 3.59 -4.50
N SER A 125 12.35 2.45 -3.84
CA SER A 125 13.54 1.59 -3.85
C SER A 125 13.24 0.24 -3.20
N GLY A 126 14.26 -0.63 -3.11
CA GLY A 126 14.22 -1.87 -2.34
C GLY A 126 14.66 -1.73 -0.87
N GLN A 127 14.89 -0.53 -0.38
CA GLN A 127 15.22 -0.31 1.02
C GLN A 127 13.98 -0.45 1.89
N THR A 128 14.14 -1.09 3.03
CA THR A 128 13.10 -1.21 4.06
C THR A 128 12.59 0.16 4.49
N GLY A 129 11.28 0.28 4.59
CA GLY A 129 10.61 1.50 5.06
C GLY A 129 10.47 2.61 4.02
N THR A 130 10.92 2.40 2.78
CA THR A 130 10.70 3.39 1.70
C THR A 130 9.26 3.37 1.18
N SER A 131 8.80 4.52 0.70
CA SER A 131 7.46 4.71 0.21
C SER A 131 7.39 4.60 -1.30
N SER A 132 6.28 4.08 -1.79
CA SER A 132 5.95 4.09 -3.22
C SER A 132 5.19 5.36 -3.59
N SER A 133 5.34 5.80 -4.82
CA SER A 133 4.51 6.84 -5.44
C SER A 133 3.28 6.23 -6.10
N ILE A 134 2.12 6.85 -5.88
CA ILE A 134 0.87 6.48 -6.54
C ILE A 134 0.59 7.48 -7.65
N ARG A 135 0.33 7.00 -8.86
CA ARG A 135 -0.07 7.82 -10.01
C ARG A 135 -1.41 7.32 -10.54
N ILE A 136 -2.36 8.21 -10.70
CA ILE A 136 -3.66 7.90 -11.30
C ILE A 136 -3.74 8.60 -12.66
N ARG A 137 -3.80 7.82 -13.75
CA ARG A 137 -3.80 8.30 -15.14
C ARG A 137 -2.56 9.11 -15.55
N GLY A 138 -1.40 8.83 -14.91
CA GLY A 138 -0.13 9.46 -15.24
C GLY A 138 0.20 10.71 -14.42
N THR A 139 1.13 11.51 -14.93
CA THR A 139 1.56 12.78 -14.32
C THR A 139 0.75 13.94 -14.87
N SER A 140 0.28 14.82 -14.01
CA SER A 140 -0.54 15.99 -14.35
C SER A 140 0.23 17.32 -14.22
N SER A 141 1.33 17.33 -13.47
CA SER A 141 2.12 18.52 -13.19
C SER A 141 3.61 18.23 -13.20
N LEU A 142 4.40 19.17 -13.70
CA LEU A 142 5.87 19.14 -13.67
C LEU A 142 6.43 19.69 -12.34
N SER A 143 5.70 20.58 -11.69
CA SER A 143 6.20 21.32 -10.51
C SER A 143 5.45 20.98 -9.22
N LEU A 144 4.19 20.54 -9.31
CA LEU A 144 3.36 20.21 -8.15
C LEU A 144 3.34 18.71 -7.89
N SER A 145 2.84 18.31 -6.72
CA SER A 145 2.64 16.89 -6.40
C SER A 145 1.70 16.25 -7.41
N ASN A 146 2.06 15.04 -7.82
CA ASN A 146 1.23 14.18 -8.66
C ASN A 146 0.58 13.04 -7.86
N GLU A 147 0.71 13.06 -6.53
CA GLU A 147 0.09 12.09 -5.65
C GLU A 147 -1.42 12.33 -5.52
N PRO A 148 -2.23 11.28 -5.44
CA PRO A 148 -3.66 11.42 -5.14
C PRO A 148 -3.87 11.89 -3.70
N LEU A 149 -5.03 12.50 -3.46
CA LEU A 149 -5.52 12.77 -2.12
C LEU A 149 -5.86 11.43 -1.42
N ILE A 150 -5.49 11.28 -0.17
CA ILE A 150 -5.80 10.11 0.64
C ILE A 150 -6.81 10.50 1.72
N VAL A 151 -7.87 9.70 1.82
CA VAL A 151 -8.93 9.87 2.83
C VAL A 151 -9.13 8.54 3.54
N ILE A 152 -9.00 8.52 4.87
CA ILE A 152 -9.23 7.32 5.71
C ILE A 152 -10.39 7.58 6.64
N ASP A 153 -11.44 6.76 6.54
CA ASP A 153 -12.67 6.89 7.35
C ASP A 153 -13.24 8.32 7.39
N GLY A 154 -13.11 9.03 6.25
CA GLY A 154 -13.58 10.41 6.08
C GLY A 154 -12.57 11.49 6.44
N VAL A 155 -11.41 11.16 6.99
CA VAL A 155 -10.35 12.13 7.31
C VAL A 155 -9.34 12.25 6.18
N ARG A 156 -9.01 13.47 5.78
CA ARG A 156 -7.91 13.72 4.83
C ARG A 156 -6.58 13.49 5.52
N ILE A 157 -5.78 12.62 4.94
CA ILE A 157 -4.49 12.20 5.50
C ILE A 157 -3.36 12.94 4.80
N ASP A 158 -2.40 13.42 5.58
CA ASP A 158 -1.18 14.00 5.03
C ASP A 158 -0.32 12.91 4.38
N ASN A 159 0.03 13.12 3.10
CA ASN A 159 0.91 12.28 2.30
C ASN A 159 2.13 13.04 1.79
N SER A 160 2.46 14.15 2.42
CA SER A 160 3.59 14.99 2.03
C SER A 160 4.93 14.23 2.20
N PRO A 161 5.92 14.53 1.35
CA PRO A 161 7.28 14.08 1.59
C PRO A 161 7.77 14.53 2.97
N VAL A 162 8.48 13.67 3.63
CA VAL A 162 8.94 13.90 5.00
C VAL A 162 10.08 14.94 5.01
N PRO A 163 9.97 16.04 5.76
CA PRO A 163 11.06 17.01 5.94
C PRO A 163 12.26 16.39 6.67
N GLY A 164 13.46 16.81 6.29
CA GLY A 164 14.70 16.37 6.93
C GLY A 164 15.11 14.93 6.60
N ASN A 165 14.52 14.33 5.56
CA ASN A 165 15.01 13.08 5.01
C ASN A 165 16.24 13.35 4.13
N TYR A 166 17.39 12.88 4.56
CA TYR A 166 18.68 13.03 3.86
C TYR A 166 18.97 11.86 2.91
N SER A 167 18.09 10.87 2.82
CA SER A 167 18.15 9.81 1.82
C SER A 167 17.61 10.29 0.49
N THR A 168 18.14 9.78 -0.62
CA THR A 168 17.53 9.93 -1.95
C THR A 168 16.20 9.18 -2.05
N GLN A 169 15.93 8.34 -1.07
CA GLN A 169 14.76 7.51 -1.01
C GLN A 169 13.54 8.31 -0.54
N ARG A 170 12.41 8.05 -1.17
CA ARG A 170 11.16 8.69 -0.81
C ARG A 170 10.60 8.05 0.46
N ILE A 171 10.35 8.87 1.47
CA ILE A 171 9.60 8.51 2.66
C ILE A 171 8.42 9.48 2.74
N ASN A 172 7.22 8.96 2.93
CA ASN A 172 6.02 9.76 3.15
C ASN A 172 5.26 9.29 4.39
N ASN A 173 4.38 10.13 4.86
CA ASN A 173 3.62 9.87 6.08
C ASN A 173 2.55 8.77 5.91
N PHE A 174 2.25 8.34 4.69
CA PHE A 174 1.22 7.33 4.40
C PHE A 174 1.72 5.89 4.55
N SER A 175 3.02 5.65 4.42
CA SER A 175 3.61 4.30 4.32
C SER A 175 3.45 3.41 5.55
N GLY A 176 3.04 3.97 6.70
CA GLY A 176 2.89 3.22 7.96
C GLY A 176 1.50 2.63 8.20
N ILE A 177 0.56 2.72 7.25
CA ILE A 177 -0.79 2.19 7.46
C ILE A 177 -0.79 0.68 7.23
N ASN A 178 -1.32 -0.05 8.22
CA ASN A 178 -1.40 -1.50 8.18
C ASN A 178 -2.45 -1.99 7.17
N PRO A 179 -2.07 -2.80 6.16
CA PRO A 179 -3.00 -3.39 5.21
C PRO A 179 -4.08 -4.27 5.85
N GLU A 180 -3.75 -4.95 6.93
CA GLU A 180 -4.68 -5.84 7.66
C GLU A 180 -5.85 -5.10 8.33
N GLU A 181 -5.73 -3.79 8.53
CA GLU A 181 -6.81 -2.96 9.09
C GLU A 181 -7.81 -2.49 8.03
N ILE A 182 -7.52 -2.68 6.75
CA ILE A 182 -8.28 -2.14 5.63
C ILE A 182 -9.39 -3.12 5.23
N GLU A 183 -10.61 -2.62 5.10
CA GLU A 183 -11.75 -3.33 4.52
C GLU A 183 -11.77 -3.17 3.01
N SER A 184 -11.65 -1.91 2.52
CA SER A 184 -11.66 -1.62 1.09
C SER A 184 -10.95 -0.30 0.76
N VAL A 185 -10.49 -0.19 -0.48
CA VAL A 185 -9.97 1.03 -1.07
C VAL A 185 -10.79 1.39 -2.30
N ASP A 186 -11.48 2.52 -2.25
CA ASP A 186 -12.20 3.10 -3.38
C ASP A 186 -11.32 4.14 -4.06
N ILE A 187 -11.10 4.00 -5.37
CA ILE A 187 -10.23 4.87 -6.15
C ILE A 187 -11.08 5.69 -7.11
N LEU A 188 -11.16 7.00 -6.83
CA LEU A 188 -11.86 7.97 -7.66
C LEU A 188 -10.86 8.56 -8.66
N LYS A 189 -11.11 8.31 -9.95
CA LYS A 189 -10.18 8.66 -11.02
C LYS A 189 -10.64 9.90 -11.77
N GLY A 190 -9.75 10.87 -11.89
CA GLY A 190 -9.92 12.03 -12.75
C GLY A 190 -10.52 13.26 -12.08
N PRO A 191 -10.72 14.35 -12.86
CA PRO A 191 -11.09 15.68 -12.34
C PRO A 191 -12.44 15.73 -11.62
N SER A 192 -13.32 14.79 -11.91
CA SER A 192 -14.62 14.68 -11.23
C SER A 192 -14.50 14.40 -9.72
N ALA A 193 -13.38 13.84 -9.28
CA ALA A 193 -13.07 13.74 -7.86
C ALA A 193 -12.90 15.13 -7.22
N SER A 194 -12.40 16.11 -7.98
CA SER A 194 -12.23 17.49 -7.49
C SER A 194 -13.55 18.20 -7.19
N ALA A 195 -14.64 17.81 -7.85
CA ALA A 195 -15.96 18.35 -7.54
C ALA A 195 -16.44 17.98 -6.13
N LEU A 196 -15.93 16.89 -5.57
CA LEU A 196 -16.32 16.40 -4.23
C LEU A 196 -15.30 16.74 -3.14
N TYR A 197 -14.02 16.76 -3.50
CA TYR A 197 -12.92 16.88 -2.54
C TYR A 197 -12.08 18.16 -2.75
N GLY A 198 -12.51 19.04 -3.66
CA GLY A 198 -11.81 20.27 -3.99
C GLY A 198 -10.56 20.09 -4.85
N THR A 199 -9.80 21.16 -5.05
CA THR A 199 -8.61 21.22 -5.93
C THR A 199 -7.51 20.24 -5.54
N ALA A 200 -7.36 19.89 -4.26
CA ALA A 200 -6.41 18.91 -3.77
C ALA A 200 -6.62 17.50 -4.37
N ALA A 201 -7.81 17.22 -4.91
CA ALA A 201 -8.17 15.95 -5.55
C ALA A 201 -7.95 15.93 -7.06
N ALA A 202 -7.24 16.91 -7.63
CA ALA A 202 -6.98 17.00 -9.07
C ALA A 202 -6.31 15.73 -9.64
N ASN A 203 -5.47 15.06 -8.84
CA ASN A 203 -4.77 13.82 -9.19
C ASN A 203 -5.58 12.56 -8.83
N GLY A 204 -6.85 12.70 -8.47
CA GLY A 204 -7.71 11.62 -7.98
C GLY A 204 -7.69 11.48 -6.46
N VAL A 205 -8.51 10.54 -5.95
CA VAL A 205 -8.67 10.29 -4.52
C VAL A 205 -8.61 8.81 -4.23
N LEU A 206 -7.87 8.42 -3.19
CA LEU A 206 -7.96 7.12 -2.55
C LEU A 206 -8.82 7.26 -1.28
N VAL A 207 -9.96 6.59 -1.27
CA VAL A 207 -10.83 6.52 -0.08
C VAL A 207 -10.66 5.15 0.55
N ILE A 208 -10.03 5.12 1.70
CA ILE A 208 -9.73 3.91 2.47
C ILE A 208 -10.76 3.77 3.57
N LYS A 209 -11.39 2.61 3.63
CA LYS A 209 -12.27 2.21 4.70
C LYS A 209 -11.58 1.17 5.55
N THR A 210 -11.56 1.38 6.84
CA THR A 210 -11.01 0.41 7.78
C THR A 210 -12.08 -0.59 8.25
N LYS A 211 -11.63 -1.77 8.70
CA LYS A 211 -12.50 -2.85 9.19
C LYS A 211 -13.36 -2.35 10.35
N ARG A 212 -14.61 -2.79 10.37
CA ARG A 212 -15.59 -2.44 11.40
C ARG A 212 -16.16 -3.68 12.07
N GLY A 213 -16.61 -3.53 13.31
CA GLY A 213 -17.32 -4.58 14.02
C GLY A 213 -18.68 -4.88 13.41
N ARG A 214 -19.13 -6.13 13.57
CA ARG A 214 -20.47 -6.60 13.21
C ARG A 214 -21.17 -7.13 14.45
N THR A 215 -22.50 -7.10 14.46
CA THR A 215 -23.28 -7.71 15.53
C THR A 215 -22.99 -9.21 15.60
N GLY A 216 -22.74 -9.73 16.79
CA GLY A 216 -22.42 -11.12 17.05
C GLY A 216 -21.35 -11.30 18.12
N ALA A 217 -21.03 -12.55 18.42
CA ALA A 217 -19.97 -12.89 19.36
C ALA A 217 -18.62 -12.35 18.91
N THR A 218 -17.77 -12.02 19.86
CA THR A 218 -16.40 -11.57 19.62
C THR A 218 -15.64 -12.63 18.82
N ARG A 219 -15.03 -12.20 17.72
CA ARG A 219 -14.12 -13.01 16.89
C ARG A 219 -12.72 -12.46 17.09
N TRP A 220 -11.80 -13.34 17.40
CA TRP A 220 -10.39 -13.03 17.51
C TRP A 220 -9.68 -13.48 16.24
N GLY A 221 -8.74 -12.67 15.78
CA GLY A 221 -7.79 -13.00 14.71
C GLY A 221 -6.38 -12.81 15.23
N VAL A 222 -5.52 -13.77 14.92
CA VAL A 222 -4.07 -13.69 15.18
C VAL A 222 -3.37 -13.92 13.86
N ALA A 223 -2.46 -13.04 13.51
CA ALA A 223 -1.61 -13.15 12.33
C ALA A 223 -0.15 -13.15 12.77
N ALA A 224 0.64 -14.06 12.22
CA ALA A 224 2.09 -14.09 12.39
C ALA A 224 2.72 -14.36 11.03
N GLU A 225 3.62 -13.49 10.61
CA GLU A 225 4.33 -13.61 9.36
C GLU A 225 5.84 -13.51 9.63
N TYR A 226 6.58 -14.49 9.11
CA TYR A 226 8.03 -14.44 9.07
C TYR A 226 8.48 -14.48 7.60
N GLY A 227 9.39 -13.60 7.23
CA GLY A 227 9.94 -13.49 5.90
C GLY A 227 11.43 -13.15 5.91
N GLN A 228 12.00 -13.09 4.72
CA GLN A 228 13.37 -12.66 4.51
C GLN A 228 13.40 -11.55 3.46
N VAL A 229 14.20 -10.54 3.74
CA VAL A 229 14.50 -9.43 2.83
C VAL A 229 15.85 -9.69 2.21
N GLN A 230 15.89 -9.73 0.90
CA GLN A 230 17.13 -9.91 0.15
C GLN A 230 17.18 -8.97 -1.05
N GLN A 231 18.38 -8.63 -1.48
CA GLN A 231 18.51 -7.83 -2.68
C GLN A 231 18.27 -8.66 -3.96
N PRO A 232 17.89 -8.03 -5.09
CA PRO A 232 17.84 -8.66 -6.40
C PRO A 232 19.21 -9.22 -6.82
N ALA A 233 19.19 -10.31 -7.57
CA ALA A 233 20.33 -11.16 -7.80
C ALA A 233 21.50 -10.55 -8.59
N GLN A 234 21.36 -9.41 -9.29
CA GLN A 234 22.41 -8.92 -10.17
C GLN A 234 22.48 -7.38 -10.25
N PHE A 235 23.69 -6.86 -10.05
CA PHE A 235 24.10 -5.53 -10.48
C PHE A 235 25.12 -5.68 -11.60
N PHE A 236 25.17 -4.72 -12.52
CA PHE A 236 26.13 -4.71 -13.62
C PHE A 236 27.54 -4.47 -13.10
N ASP A 237 28.50 -5.14 -13.74
CA ASP A 237 29.91 -4.92 -13.47
C ASP A 237 30.35 -3.53 -13.94
N ASN A 238 31.24 -2.92 -13.16
CA ASN A 238 31.98 -1.76 -13.62
C ASN A 238 33.16 -2.20 -14.48
N TYR A 239 33.43 -1.44 -15.52
CA TYR A 239 34.46 -1.74 -16.49
C TYR A 239 35.47 -0.61 -16.58
N ARG A 240 36.75 -0.97 -16.74
CA ARG A 240 37.79 -0.03 -17.08
C ARG A 240 38.68 -0.58 -18.16
N ALA A 241 38.77 0.14 -19.26
CA ALA A 241 39.70 -0.18 -20.33
C ALA A 241 41.04 0.55 -20.11
N TRP A 242 42.11 -0.17 -20.17
CA TRP A 242 43.47 0.31 -20.15
C TRP A 242 44.08 0.18 -21.54
N GLY A 243 44.91 1.12 -21.92
CA GLY A 243 45.51 1.11 -23.25
C GLY A 243 46.60 2.16 -23.38
N ARG A 244 47.01 2.42 -24.60
CA ARG A 244 48.07 3.38 -24.92
C ARG A 244 47.53 4.45 -25.85
N ASN A 245 47.82 5.72 -25.52
CA ASN A 245 47.46 6.83 -26.41
C ASN A 245 48.16 6.69 -27.75
N VAL A 246 47.45 7.02 -28.84
CA VAL A 246 48.01 7.11 -30.18
C VAL A 246 48.58 8.52 -30.40
N VAL A 247 49.90 8.62 -30.67
CA VAL A 247 50.57 9.85 -30.96
C VAL A 247 51.21 9.71 -32.36
N ASN A 248 50.87 10.60 -33.26
CA ASN A 248 51.33 10.57 -34.67
C ASN A 248 51.08 9.19 -35.35
N GLY A 249 49.90 8.61 -35.09
CA GLY A 249 49.50 7.33 -35.65
C GLY A 249 50.13 6.07 -34.99
N ASN A 250 50.99 6.22 -34.00
CA ASN A 250 51.64 5.14 -33.31
C ASN A 250 51.18 5.03 -31.82
N PRO A 251 50.94 3.82 -31.30
CA PRO A 251 50.66 3.64 -29.87
C PRO A 251 51.88 4.02 -29.01
N GLY A 252 51.65 4.85 -28.00
CA GLY A 252 52.68 5.18 -27.01
C GLY A 252 53.02 4.02 -26.10
N THR A 253 53.92 4.25 -25.14
CA THR A 253 54.40 3.20 -24.20
C THR A 253 53.68 3.28 -22.82
N ALA A 254 53.13 4.44 -22.46
CA ALA A 254 52.48 4.65 -21.16
C ALA A 254 51.07 4.05 -21.15
N SER A 255 50.75 3.30 -20.08
CA SER A 255 49.39 2.80 -19.86
C SER A 255 48.50 3.95 -19.38
N VAL A 256 47.39 4.16 -20.06
CA VAL A 256 46.40 5.21 -19.79
C VAL A 256 44.99 4.66 -19.72
N LEU A 257 44.06 5.43 -19.19
CA LEU A 257 42.65 5.14 -19.31
C LEU A 257 42.21 5.29 -20.77
N CYS A 258 41.75 4.20 -21.37
CA CYS A 258 41.36 4.11 -22.77
C CYS A 258 39.84 4.09 -22.92
N ARG A 259 39.22 5.27 -22.92
CA ARG A 259 37.78 5.40 -23.02
C ARG A 259 37.24 4.89 -24.36
N ILE A 260 36.00 4.43 -24.39
CA ILE A 260 35.33 3.95 -25.62
C ILE A 260 35.34 5.05 -26.70
N SER A 261 35.10 6.31 -26.31
CA SER A 261 35.16 7.47 -27.19
C SER A 261 36.56 7.69 -27.79
N ASP A 262 37.62 7.45 -27.02
CA ASP A 262 39.00 7.61 -27.50
C ASP A 262 39.40 6.43 -28.41
N GLN A 263 38.89 5.23 -28.13
CA GLN A 263 39.07 4.07 -29.01
C GLN A 263 38.39 4.28 -30.36
N SER A 264 37.13 4.74 -30.38
CA SER A 264 36.36 4.99 -31.60
C SER A 264 36.96 6.09 -32.48
N LEU A 265 37.65 7.05 -31.87
CA LEU A 265 38.36 8.15 -32.55
C LEU A 265 39.81 7.80 -32.90
N GLY A 266 40.24 6.55 -32.66
CA GLY A 266 41.61 6.15 -32.91
C GLY A 266 42.67 6.83 -32.02
N ARG A 267 42.28 7.46 -30.94
CA ARG A 267 43.18 8.17 -30.01
C ARG A 267 43.80 7.25 -28.97
N CYS A 268 43.27 6.05 -28.81
CA CYS A 268 43.75 5.06 -27.86
C CYS A 268 43.60 3.65 -28.43
N VAL A 269 44.65 2.84 -28.26
CA VAL A 269 44.63 1.38 -28.52
C VAL A 269 44.44 0.69 -27.17
N ARG A 270 43.38 -0.10 -27.06
CA ARG A 270 43.07 -0.85 -25.84
C ARG A 270 43.96 -2.07 -25.72
N ASP A 271 44.65 -2.20 -24.60
CA ASP A 271 45.48 -3.35 -24.26
C ASP A 271 44.79 -4.36 -23.34
N SER A 272 44.00 -3.85 -22.37
CA SER A 272 43.32 -4.70 -21.41
C SER A 272 41.97 -4.10 -20.95
N LEU A 273 41.11 -4.96 -20.37
CA LEU A 273 39.85 -4.61 -19.75
C LEU A 273 39.84 -5.22 -18.36
N THR A 274 39.62 -4.39 -17.34
CA THR A 274 39.37 -4.86 -15.98
C THR A 274 37.90 -4.71 -15.64
N THR A 275 37.40 -5.63 -14.82
CA THR A 275 36.02 -5.61 -14.31
C THR A 275 36.03 -5.79 -12.80
N PHE A 276 35.18 -5.08 -12.09
CA PHE A 276 34.95 -5.25 -10.68
C PHE A 276 33.57 -4.74 -10.31
N ASN A 277 32.88 -5.47 -9.43
CA ASN A 277 31.59 -5.07 -8.93
C ASN A 277 31.62 -5.05 -7.39
N PRO A 278 31.74 -3.87 -6.76
CA PRO A 278 31.81 -3.77 -5.29
C PRO A 278 30.50 -4.21 -4.63
N LEU A 279 29.36 -4.14 -5.33
CA LEU A 279 28.05 -4.54 -4.80
C LEU A 279 27.84 -6.06 -4.82
N MET A 280 28.56 -6.80 -5.68
CA MET A 280 28.39 -8.24 -5.84
C MET A 280 29.57 -9.06 -5.34
N ASN A 281 30.71 -8.43 -5.09
CA ASN A 281 31.86 -9.15 -4.58
C ASN A 281 31.64 -9.54 -3.11
N PRO A 282 31.82 -10.81 -2.70
CA PRO A 282 31.53 -11.29 -1.34
C PRO A 282 32.25 -10.53 -0.21
N GLU A 283 33.44 -9.97 -0.48
CA GLU A 283 34.22 -9.23 0.52
C GLU A 283 33.80 -7.78 0.67
N THR A 284 33.13 -7.21 -0.34
CA THR A 284 32.81 -5.78 -0.40
C THR A 284 31.33 -5.47 -0.45
N THR A 285 30.51 -6.47 -0.75
CA THR A 285 29.05 -6.30 -0.86
C THR A 285 28.45 -5.74 0.43
N PRO A 286 27.67 -4.66 0.34
CA PRO A 286 26.96 -4.10 1.49
C PRO A 286 25.62 -4.78 1.75
N PHE A 287 25.39 -5.95 1.15
CA PHE A 287 24.09 -6.61 1.19
C PHE A 287 24.15 -7.96 1.90
N ALA A 288 23.08 -8.27 2.61
CA ALA A 288 22.85 -9.56 3.24
C ALA A 288 21.36 -9.92 3.19
N THR A 289 21.05 -11.20 3.33
CA THR A 289 19.67 -11.66 3.58
C THR A 289 19.34 -11.41 5.04
N GLN A 290 18.24 -10.71 5.32
CA GLN A 290 17.87 -10.25 6.65
C GLN A 290 16.42 -10.65 7.00
N PRO A 291 16.09 -10.78 8.29
CA PRO A 291 14.76 -11.21 8.75
C PRO A 291 13.73 -10.09 8.70
N ARG A 292 12.46 -10.50 8.53
CA ARG A 292 11.28 -9.70 8.74
C ARG A 292 10.29 -10.49 9.59
N LEU A 293 9.71 -9.85 10.60
CA LEU A 293 8.70 -10.41 11.48
C LEU A 293 7.52 -9.43 11.57
N GLN A 294 6.30 -9.95 11.44
CA GLN A 294 5.08 -9.19 11.66
C GLN A 294 4.14 -10.02 12.52
N LEU A 295 3.66 -9.42 13.60
CA LEU A 295 2.74 -10.05 14.55
C LEU A 295 1.52 -9.14 14.74
N GLY A 296 0.33 -9.71 14.58
CA GLY A 296 -0.91 -8.97 14.69
C GLY A 296 -1.96 -9.73 15.51
N VAL A 297 -2.73 -8.96 16.29
CA VAL A 297 -3.90 -9.47 16.99
C VAL A 297 -5.05 -8.51 16.74
N ASN A 298 -6.20 -9.04 16.40
CA ASN A 298 -7.42 -8.25 16.26
C ASN A 298 -8.61 -8.91 16.94
N ALA A 299 -9.58 -8.09 17.31
CA ALA A 299 -10.85 -8.51 17.87
C ALA A 299 -11.98 -7.72 17.23
N SER A 300 -13.05 -8.39 16.83
CA SER A 300 -14.22 -7.76 16.27
C SER A 300 -15.49 -8.42 16.78
N GLY A 301 -16.55 -7.63 17.02
CA GLY A 301 -17.79 -8.16 17.51
C GLY A 301 -18.79 -7.03 17.80
N GLY A 302 -19.84 -7.35 18.52
CA GLY A 302 -20.77 -6.32 19.00
C GLY A 302 -22.15 -6.83 19.32
N THR A 303 -22.90 -5.93 19.92
CA THR A 303 -24.32 -6.06 20.23
C THR A 303 -25.16 -5.14 19.34
N GLU A 304 -26.45 -5.06 19.58
CA GLU A 304 -27.31 -4.08 18.90
C GLU A 304 -26.95 -2.63 19.26
N ASN A 305 -26.31 -2.39 20.42
CA ASN A 305 -25.99 -1.06 20.92
C ASN A 305 -24.53 -0.64 20.68
N LEU A 306 -23.62 -1.58 20.48
CA LEU A 306 -22.21 -1.31 20.26
C LEU A 306 -21.61 -2.36 19.33
N ARG A 307 -20.95 -1.91 18.27
CA ARG A 307 -20.10 -2.74 17.40
C ARG A 307 -18.70 -2.20 17.46
N TYR A 308 -17.71 -3.11 17.51
CA TYR A 308 -16.33 -2.73 17.66
C TYR A 308 -15.38 -3.59 16.81
N PHE A 309 -14.31 -2.95 16.39
CA PHE A 309 -13.10 -3.58 15.84
C PHE A 309 -11.91 -2.97 16.57
N PHE A 310 -10.99 -3.81 16.99
CA PHE A 310 -9.73 -3.41 17.63
C PHE A 310 -8.60 -4.24 17.03
N SER A 311 -7.43 -3.61 16.77
CA SER A 311 -6.22 -4.29 16.32
C SER A 311 -4.98 -3.69 16.94
N VAL A 312 -3.99 -4.54 17.16
CA VAL A 312 -2.61 -4.18 17.49
C VAL A 312 -1.71 -5.00 16.60
N GLU A 313 -0.72 -4.34 16.00
CA GLU A 313 0.28 -4.98 15.17
C GLU A 313 1.67 -4.46 15.51
N ARG A 314 2.64 -5.37 15.46
CA ARG A 314 4.07 -5.09 15.57
C ARG A 314 4.76 -5.61 14.33
N GLN A 315 5.55 -4.76 13.67
CA GLN A 315 6.39 -5.11 12.53
C GLN A 315 7.84 -4.76 12.86
N GLU A 316 8.71 -5.73 12.68
CA GLU A 316 10.16 -5.58 12.77
C GLU A 316 10.77 -6.11 11.47
N GLU A 317 11.55 -5.28 10.82
CA GLU A 317 12.18 -5.65 9.56
C GLU A 317 13.60 -5.09 9.51
N THR A 318 14.56 -5.96 9.26
CA THR A 318 15.92 -5.56 8.91
C THR A 318 16.04 -5.59 7.39
N GLY A 319 16.43 -4.47 6.81
CA GLY A 319 16.60 -4.35 5.37
C GLY A 319 17.92 -4.97 4.88
N PRO A 320 18.14 -5.04 3.56
CA PRO A 320 19.23 -5.82 2.99
C PRO A 320 20.62 -5.22 3.20
N TYR A 321 20.74 -4.02 3.79
CA TYR A 321 22.03 -3.38 3.98
C TYR A 321 22.72 -3.89 5.24
N ARG A 322 23.96 -4.37 5.08
CA ARG A 322 24.85 -4.81 6.16
C ARG A 322 26.28 -4.40 5.85
N MET A 323 27.00 -3.91 6.85
CA MET A 323 28.42 -3.60 6.71
C MET A 323 29.22 -4.89 6.45
N PRO A 324 30.05 -4.95 5.39
CA PRO A 324 30.89 -6.10 5.11
C PRO A 324 31.81 -6.44 6.28
N ASP A 325 32.06 -7.72 6.53
CA ASP A 325 32.91 -8.16 7.67
C ASP A 325 34.36 -7.64 7.57
N ALA A 326 34.89 -7.50 6.34
CA ALA A 326 36.18 -6.87 6.10
C ALA A 326 36.20 -5.40 6.57
N GLU A 327 35.12 -4.66 6.35
CA GLU A 327 34.98 -3.28 6.81
C GLU A 327 34.80 -3.18 8.34
N ILE A 328 34.04 -4.11 8.94
CA ILE A 328 33.92 -4.21 10.41
C ILE A 328 35.30 -4.43 11.02
N THR A 329 36.10 -5.33 10.45
CA THR A 329 37.47 -5.60 10.90
C THR A 329 38.38 -4.38 10.74
N ARG A 330 38.39 -3.77 9.57
CA ARG A 330 39.14 -2.55 9.24
C ARG A 330 38.85 -1.43 10.25
N LEU A 331 37.56 -1.16 10.47
CA LEU A 331 37.09 -0.09 11.35
C LEU A 331 37.39 -0.39 12.82
N THR A 332 37.25 -1.66 13.23
CA THR A 332 37.58 -2.09 14.59
C THR A 332 39.08 -1.86 14.90
N THR A 333 39.95 -2.24 13.96
CA THR A 333 41.38 -2.00 14.07
C THR A 333 41.73 -0.52 14.10
N ALA A 334 41.15 0.27 13.18
CA ALA A 334 41.44 1.70 13.06
C ALA A 334 40.91 2.54 14.23
N ARG A 335 39.78 2.15 14.82
CA ARG A 335 39.09 2.91 15.88
C ARG A 335 39.30 2.36 17.29
N GLY A 336 39.90 1.17 17.42
CA GLY A 336 40.04 0.47 18.71
C GLY A 336 38.72 -0.05 19.28
N LYS A 337 37.61 0.04 18.53
CA LYS A 337 36.29 -0.44 18.94
C LYS A 337 35.45 -0.91 17.72
N ARG A 338 34.62 -1.91 17.94
CA ARG A 338 33.69 -2.42 16.90
C ARG A 338 32.65 -1.35 16.54
N PRO A 339 32.25 -1.22 15.27
CA PRO A 339 31.08 -0.44 14.86
C PRO A 339 29.83 -0.83 15.63
N THR A 340 28.91 0.12 15.84
CA THR A 340 27.66 -0.14 16.56
C THR A 340 26.70 -1.01 15.71
N ALA A 341 25.69 -1.62 16.35
CA ALA A 341 24.68 -2.41 15.63
C ALA A 341 23.99 -1.58 14.53
N GLU A 342 23.64 -0.33 14.81
CA GLU A 342 23.05 0.60 13.81
C GLU A 342 23.98 0.91 12.63
N GLN A 343 25.30 0.85 12.81
CA GLN A 343 26.28 1.04 11.73
C GLN A 343 26.48 -0.24 10.93
N ILE A 344 26.37 -1.39 11.60
CA ILE A 344 26.50 -2.71 10.95
C ILE A 344 25.25 -3.02 10.14
N GLU A 345 24.08 -2.74 10.67
CA GLU A 345 22.76 -2.96 10.04
C GLU A 345 21.98 -1.64 9.98
N PRO A 346 22.35 -0.74 9.04
CA PRO A 346 21.83 0.62 9.02
C PRO A 346 20.44 0.76 8.41
N ASN A 347 19.80 -0.33 8.02
CA ASN A 347 18.47 -0.30 7.43
C ASN A 347 17.51 -1.17 8.25
N GLN A 348 16.71 -0.54 9.10
CA GLN A 348 15.78 -1.22 9.99
C GLN A 348 14.45 -0.46 10.07
N LEU A 349 13.37 -1.19 10.14
CA LEU A 349 12.02 -0.69 10.40
C LEU A 349 11.48 -1.36 11.66
N ASP A 350 11.03 -0.54 12.59
CA ASP A 350 10.33 -0.92 13.79
C ASP A 350 9.02 -0.12 13.86
N GLN A 351 7.88 -0.80 13.81
CA GLN A 351 6.58 -0.15 13.78
C GLN A 351 5.58 -0.84 14.69
N THR A 352 4.83 -0.05 15.44
CA THR A 352 3.65 -0.51 16.17
C THR A 352 2.43 0.27 15.68
N SER A 353 1.38 -0.45 15.31
CA SER A 353 0.10 0.12 14.88
C SER A 353 -1.00 -0.33 15.82
N ILE A 354 -1.87 0.59 16.21
CA ILE A 354 -3.05 0.33 17.06
C ILE A 354 -4.25 0.98 16.40
N ARG A 355 -5.37 0.25 16.30
CA ARG A 355 -6.61 0.78 15.77
C ARG A 355 -7.80 0.40 16.65
N GLY A 356 -8.73 1.35 16.80
CA GLY A 356 -10.01 1.12 17.45
C GLY A 356 -11.15 1.77 16.66
N ASN A 357 -12.12 0.99 16.23
CA ASN A 357 -13.30 1.44 15.51
C ASN A 357 -14.56 1.01 16.27
N PHE A 358 -15.38 1.98 16.64
CA PHE A 358 -16.58 1.77 17.43
C PHE A 358 -17.78 2.36 16.70
N THR A 359 -18.89 1.65 16.68
CA THR A 359 -20.16 2.14 16.12
C THR A 359 -21.25 1.95 17.14
N PHE A 360 -21.94 3.05 17.44
CA PHE A 360 -23.04 3.15 18.39
C PHE A 360 -24.33 3.44 17.61
N PRO A 361 -25.20 2.45 17.39
CA PRO A 361 -26.54 2.71 16.86
C PRO A 361 -27.34 3.58 17.82
N LEU A 362 -27.86 4.70 17.33
CA LEU A 362 -28.66 5.65 18.08
C LEU A 362 -30.14 5.52 17.66
N GLY A 363 -30.76 4.45 18.12
CA GLY A 363 -32.10 4.06 17.68
C GLY A 363 -32.13 3.52 16.24
N LYS A 364 -33.25 3.77 15.51
CA LYS A 364 -33.45 3.25 14.15
C LYS A 364 -33.00 4.21 13.03
N THR A 365 -32.75 5.45 13.37
CA THR A 365 -32.56 6.54 12.41
C THR A 365 -31.16 7.14 12.41
N ALA A 366 -30.32 6.81 13.40
CA ALA A 366 -28.99 7.36 13.50
C ALA A 366 -27.96 6.32 13.96
N ASP A 367 -26.71 6.55 13.61
CA ASP A 367 -25.53 5.88 14.15
C ASP A 367 -24.38 6.86 14.33
N LEU A 368 -23.63 6.67 15.40
CA LEU A 368 -22.40 7.37 15.71
C LEU A 368 -21.22 6.40 15.55
N SER A 369 -20.25 6.72 14.71
CA SER A 369 -19.02 5.96 14.58
C SER A 369 -17.83 6.77 15.08
N VAL A 370 -16.98 6.15 15.88
CA VAL A 370 -15.70 6.70 16.34
C VAL A 370 -14.60 5.80 15.88
N ASN A 371 -13.67 6.35 15.08
CA ASN A 371 -12.53 5.62 14.57
C ASN A 371 -11.26 6.30 15.07
N THR A 372 -10.29 5.52 15.53
CA THR A 372 -8.99 6.02 15.97
C THR A 372 -7.88 5.09 15.53
N GLY A 373 -6.73 5.64 15.19
CA GLY A 373 -5.53 4.90 14.83
C GLY A 373 -4.30 5.60 15.39
N TYR A 374 -3.37 4.83 15.93
CA TYR A 374 -2.07 5.31 16.39
C TYR A 374 -0.97 4.47 15.75
N ILE A 375 0.07 5.13 15.26
CA ILE A 375 1.25 4.50 14.68
C ILE A 375 2.47 5.13 15.32
N ASP A 376 3.37 4.30 15.87
CA ASP A 376 4.72 4.67 16.28
C ASP A 376 5.69 3.89 15.40
N ARG A 377 6.50 4.60 14.64
CA ARG A 377 7.40 4.04 13.65
C ARG A 377 8.79 4.62 13.79
N THR A 378 9.79 3.75 13.89
CA THR A 378 11.21 4.12 13.81
C THR A 378 11.82 3.49 12.58
N LEU A 379 12.50 4.29 11.78
CA LEU A 379 13.19 3.89 10.57
C LEU A 379 14.66 4.27 10.67
N LEU A 380 15.55 3.30 10.54
CA LEU A 380 16.96 3.51 10.25
C LEU A 380 17.19 3.37 8.74
N SER A 381 17.94 4.27 8.15
CA SER A 381 18.26 4.26 6.73
C SER A 381 19.76 4.40 6.51
N PRO A 382 20.36 3.66 5.57
CA PRO A 382 21.75 3.86 5.21
C PRO A 382 21.96 5.25 4.58
N PHE A 383 23.14 5.79 4.67
CA PHE A 383 23.51 6.99 3.92
C PHE A 383 23.75 6.63 2.46
N ASP A 384 22.66 6.58 1.69
CA ASP A 384 22.68 6.24 0.26
C ASP A 384 22.56 7.48 -0.63
N GLY A 385 22.06 8.58 -0.08
CA GLY A 385 21.82 9.82 -0.78
C GLY A 385 22.99 10.79 -0.71
N GLY A 386 23.05 11.65 -1.68
CA GLY A 386 24.07 12.69 -1.78
C GLY A 386 25.02 12.47 -2.94
N PHE A 387 25.11 13.49 -3.79
CA PHE A 387 26.06 13.52 -4.88
C PHE A 387 27.48 13.41 -4.30
N PHE A 388 28.26 12.47 -4.75
CA PHE A 388 29.63 12.13 -4.32
C PHE A 388 29.82 11.40 -2.97
N ALA A 389 28.79 11.22 -2.13
CA ALA A 389 29.03 10.71 -0.79
C ALA A 389 28.27 9.42 -0.46
N GLY A 390 27.13 9.15 -1.12
CA GLY A 390 26.29 7.99 -0.83
C GLY A 390 26.80 6.68 -1.44
N LEU A 391 26.36 5.57 -0.87
CA LEU A 391 26.78 4.23 -1.26
C LEU A 391 26.53 3.94 -2.75
N SER A 392 25.35 4.27 -3.26
CA SER A 392 25.00 4.06 -4.66
C SER A 392 25.94 4.81 -5.60
N PHE A 393 26.25 6.09 -5.30
CA PHE A 393 27.17 6.86 -6.11
C PHE A 393 28.56 6.24 -6.12
N GLN A 394 29.10 5.93 -4.95
CA GLN A 394 30.46 5.37 -4.81
C GLN A 394 30.61 4.05 -5.54
N SER A 395 29.59 3.20 -5.55
CA SER A 395 29.60 1.89 -6.19
C SER A 395 29.36 1.95 -7.69
N TYR A 396 28.44 2.80 -8.17
CA TYR A 396 28.17 2.93 -9.62
C TYR A 396 29.27 3.65 -10.39
N PHE A 397 29.95 4.60 -9.75
CA PHE A 397 31.11 5.30 -10.35
C PHE A 397 32.45 4.62 -10.04
N ALA A 398 32.41 3.42 -9.51
CA ALA A 398 33.60 2.62 -9.25
C ALA A 398 34.36 2.31 -10.55
N PRO A 399 35.71 2.29 -10.52
CA PRO A 399 36.51 2.26 -11.74
C PRO A 399 36.69 0.87 -12.36
N GLY A 400 35.92 -0.14 -12.00
CA GLY A 400 36.00 -1.47 -12.61
C GLY A 400 37.26 -2.27 -12.25
N PHE A 401 37.91 -1.92 -11.16
CA PHE A 401 38.99 -2.70 -10.51
C PHE A 401 38.97 -2.45 -9.00
N ARG A 402 39.59 -3.33 -8.24
CA ARG A 402 39.67 -3.16 -6.79
C ARG A 402 40.59 -1.98 -6.45
N THR A 403 40.00 -0.88 -6.01
CA THR A 403 40.70 0.33 -5.55
C THR A 403 41.23 0.16 -4.13
N ALA A 404 41.97 1.19 -3.64
CA ALA A 404 42.31 1.29 -2.22
C ALA A 404 41.05 1.37 -1.31
N PHE A 405 39.88 1.71 -1.88
CA PHE A 405 38.58 1.80 -1.19
C PHE A 405 37.71 0.55 -1.43
N ASN A 406 38.32 -0.63 -1.54
CA ASN A 406 37.64 -1.90 -1.77
C ASN A 406 36.74 -1.93 -3.01
N GLY A 407 37.17 -1.26 -4.08
CA GLY A 407 36.47 -1.22 -5.35
C GLY A 407 35.52 -0.05 -5.53
N ASN A 408 35.21 0.72 -4.47
CA ASN A 408 34.46 1.96 -4.60
C ASN A 408 35.30 3.09 -5.23
N SER A 409 34.63 4.17 -5.62
CA SER A 409 35.24 5.32 -6.28
C SER A 409 36.25 6.08 -5.39
N ALA A 410 35.82 6.51 -4.20
CA ALA A 410 36.61 7.37 -3.35
C ALA A 410 36.43 7.17 -1.83
N GLN A 411 35.52 6.32 -1.39
CA GLN A 411 35.20 6.09 0.02
C GLN A 411 34.97 4.61 0.32
N PHE A 412 35.36 4.17 1.51
CA PHE A 412 35.05 2.83 1.97
C PHE A 412 33.56 2.68 2.31
N THR A 413 32.98 1.55 1.98
CA THR A 413 31.59 1.18 2.34
C THR A 413 31.34 1.33 3.84
N GLY A 414 32.26 0.89 4.68
CA GLY A 414 32.13 0.97 6.13
C GLY A 414 32.10 2.41 6.67
N ASP A 415 32.84 3.33 6.05
CA ASP A 415 32.81 4.74 6.43
C ASP A 415 31.47 5.38 6.08
N ILE A 416 30.92 5.05 4.90
CA ILE A 416 29.59 5.52 4.46
C ILE A 416 28.50 5.01 5.41
N LEU A 417 28.50 3.70 5.72
CA LEU A 417 27.53 3.07 6.59
C LEU A 417 27.70 3.47 8.08
N SER A 418 28.84 4.08 8.43
CA SER A 418 29.07 4.66 9.76
C SER A 418 28.25 5.92 10.05
N VAL A 419 27.67 6.54 9.01
CA VAL A 419 26.73 7.66 9.18
C VAL A 419 25.36 7.12 9.52
N SER A 420 24.94 7.31 10.76
CA SER A 420 23.60 6.89 11.22
C SER A 420 22.54 7.88 10.74
N GLN A 421 21.48 7.38 10.13
CA GLN A 421 20.28 8.14 9.80
C GLN A 421 19.08 7.47 10.45
N SER A 422 18.35 8.22 11.25
CA SER A 422 17.15 7.73 11.93
C SER A 422 16.00 8.69 11.77
N ARG A 423 14.80 8.14 11.69
CA ARG A 423 13.57 8.85 11.78
C ARG A 423 12.58 8.12 12.65
N ARG A 424 11.95 8.84 13.56
CA ARG A 424 10.79 8.37 14.31
C ARG A 424 9.59 9.22 13.98
N ASP A 425 8.49 8.57 13.61
CA ASP A 425 7.21 9.18 13.34
C ASP A 425 6.16 8.64 14.29
N GLN A 426 5.39 9.53 14.90
CA GLN A 426 4.22 9.21 15.70
C GLN A 426 3.01 9.85 15.05
N ARG A 427 2.02 9.03 14.69
CA ARG A 427 0.80 9.52 14.04
C ARG A 427 -0.43 9.12 14.84
N LEU A 428 -1.28 10.10 15.07
CA LEU A 428 -2.62 9.91 15.62
C LEU A 428 -3.64 10.31 14.56
N THR A 429 -4.52 9.40 14.20
CA THR A 429 -5.68 9.69 13.34
C THR A 429 -6.95 9.44 14.14
N GLY A 430 -7.94 10.28 13.95
CA GLY A 430 -9.23 10.11 14.62
C GLY A 430 -10.38 10.69 13.81
N SER A 431 -11.53 10.01 13.81
CA SER A 431 -12.76 10.56 13.25
C SER A 431 -13.97 10.22 14.12
N THR A 432 -14.90 11.15 14.18
CA THR A 432 -16.24 10.93 14.70
C THR A 432 -17.22 11.22 13.57
N GLN A 433 -18.05 10.23 13.22
CA GLN A 433 -19.02 10.32 12.16
C GLN A 433 -20.42 10.05 12.70
N LEU A 434 -21.33 10.99 12.48
CA LEU A 434 -22.75 10.85 12.71
C LEU A 434 -23.45 10.66 11.37
N ASN A 435 -24.18 9.56 11.20
CA ASN A 435 -25.14 9.36 10.14
C ASN A 435 -26.54 9.47 10.73
N TRP A 436 -27.40 10.30 10.13
CA TRP A 436 -28.75 10.54 10.63
C TRP A 436 -29.75 10.60 9.50
N LYS A 437 -30.74 9.73 9.55
CA LYS A 437 -31.83 9.60 8.58
C LYS A 437 -33.19 9.89 9.26
N PRO A 438 -33.51 11.19 9.53
CA PRO A 438 -34.75 11.54 10.21
C PRO A 438 -36.00 11.11 9.44
N PHE A 439 -35.91 11.11 8.13
CA PHE A 439 -36.96 10.68 7.21
C PHE A 439 -36.41 9.70 6.17
N SER A 440 -37.26 8.88 5.58
CA SER A 440 -36.84 7.91 4.56
C SER A 440 -36.21 8.55 3.32
N TRP A 441 -36.54 9.79 3.02
CA TRP A 441 -36.06 10.57 1.89
C TRP A 441 -34.85 11.46 2.20
N LEU A 442 -34.49 11.67 3.50
CA LEU A 442 -33.43 12.59 3.91
C LEU A 442 -32.34 11.83 4.70
N ALA A 443 -31.12 11.87 4.20
CA ALA A 443 -29.94 11.32 4.87
C ALA A 443 -28.91 12.42 5.11
N ASN A 444 -28.49 12.58 6.36
CA ASN A 444 -27.48 13.54 6.78
C ASN A 444 -26.23 12.80 7.26
N ARG A 445 -25.07 13.39 7.03
CA ARG A 445 -23.78 12.91 7.49
C ARG A 445 -22.96 14.09 8.02
N ALA A 446 -22.38 13.93 9.19
CA ALA A 446 -21.41 14.86 9.75
C ALA A 446 -20.15 14.07 10.15
N VAL A 447 -18.97 14.55 9.78
CA VAL A 447 -17.69 13.97 10.18
C VAL A 447 -16.82 15.05 10.74
N VAL A 448 -16.22 14.79 11.90
CA VAL A 448 -15.12 15.58 12.47
C VAL A 448 -13.90 14.70 12.47
N GLY A 449 -12.79 15.18 11.95
CA GLY A 449 -11.56 14.43 11.76
C GLY A 449 -10.32 15.13 12.28
N LEU A 450 -9.37 14.32 12.73
CA LEU A 450 -8.04 14.74 13.18
C LEU A 450 -7.00 13.84 12.51
N ASP A 451 -5.95 14.46 11.94
CA ASP A 451 -4.72 13.81 11.51
C ASP A 451 -3.53 14.57 12.09
N GLN A 452 -2.81 13.96 13.00
CA GLN A 452 -1.65 14.56 13.66
C GLN A 452 -0.43 13.68 13.49
N VAL A 453 0.67 14.28 13.02
CA VAL A 453 1.96 13.60 12.82
C VAL A 453 3.05 14.39 13.53
N GLY A 454 3.75 13.74 14.45
CA GLY A 454 5.00 14.23 15.02
C GLY A 454 6.18 13.45 14.46
N GLY A 455 7.21 14.13 13.96
CA GLY A 455 8.38 13.50 13.40
C GLY A 455 9.68 14.04 14.01
N TYR A 456 10.62 13.15 14.26
CA TYR A 456 12.00 13.50 14.61
C TYR A 456 12.95 12.70 13.74
N SER A 457 13.78 13.40 12.99
CA SER A 457 14.81 12.77 12.16
C SER A 457 16.17 13.35 12.47
N TYR A 458 17.20 12.52 12.37
CA TYR A 458 18.57 12.97 12.47
C TYR A 458 19.47 12.21 11.49
N ARG A 459 20.56 12.88 11.13
CA ARG A 459 21.75 12.29 10.52
C ARG A 459 22.93 12.58 11.45
N PHE A 460 23.70 11.54 11.76
CA PHE A 460 24.77 11.64 12.74
C PHE A 460 26.04 10.92 12.28
N ALA A 461 27.12 11.66 12.16
CA ALA A 461 28.47 11.15 11.99
C ALA A 461 29.27 11.43 13.25
N ARG A 462 29.83 10.39 13.87
CA ARG A 462 30.64 10.53 15.09
C ARG A 462 32.01 11.09 14.74
N ALA A 463 32.58 11.92 15.63
CA ALA A 463 33.94 12.41 15.46
C ALA A 463 34.92 11.23 15.42
N ASN A 464 35.94 11.32 14.57
CA ASN A 464 36.99 10.31 14.36
C ASN A 464 36.48 8.92 13.88
N GLU A 465 35.26 8.82 13.37
CA GLU A 465 34.68 7.55 12.90
C GLU A 465 34.55 7.43 11.39
N GLY A 466 35.35 8.14 10.60
CA GLY A 466 35.42 7.98 9.16
C GLY A 466 35.38 9.27 8.36
N THR A 467 35.71 9.14 7.09
CA THR A 467 35.77 10.26 6.15
C THR A 467 34.57 10.23 5.23
N VAL A 468 33.52 10.98 5.55
CA VAL A 468 32.40 11.18 4.61
C VAL A 468 32.52 12.55 3.97
N THR A 469 32.62 12.58 2.64
CA THR A 469 32.71 13.82 1.86
C THR A 469 31.50 14.71 2.15
N GLY A 470 31.73 15.98 2.45
CA GLY A 470 30.68 16.96 2.73
C GLY A 470 30.38 17.19 4.22
N TRP A 471 31.11 16.55 5.15
CA TRP A 471 30.94 16.70 6.60
C TRP A 471 32.22 17.23 7.30
N GLY A 472 32.81 18.29 6.77
CA GLY A 472 34.04 18.92 7.28
C GLY A 472 35.33 18.22 6.82
N PRO A 473 36.48 18.58 7.35
CA PRO A 473 37.75 17.93 7.02
C PRO A 473 37.67 16.43 7.31
N PRO A 474 38.27 15.59 6.48
CA PRO A 474 38.21 14.14 6.64
C PRO A 474 38.61 13.72 8.06
N GLY A 475 37.68 12.99 8.74
CA GLY A 475 38.01 12.20 9.92
C GLY A 475 38.02 12.88 11.28
N GLN A 476 37.79 14.19 11.41
CA GLN A 476 38.04 14.82 12.70
C GLN A 476 36.85 15.45 13.43
N THR A 477 35.85 15.96 12.75
CA THR A 477 34.86 16.82 13.40
C THR A 477 33.53 16.17 13.70
N GLY A 478 33.11 15.14 12.97
CA GLY A 478 31.77 14.60 13.11
C GLY A 478 30.68 15.67 12.93
N GLY A 479 29.42 15.29 13.05
CA GLY A 479 28.32 16.22 12.95
C GLY A 479 26.97 15.59 13.19
N LYS A 480 25.99 16.39 13.61
CA LYS A 480 24.60 15.97 13.76
C LYS A 480 23.67 17.02 13.19
N ASP A 481 22.91 16.63 12.17
CA ASP A 481 21.74 17.37 11.69
C ASP A 481 20.50 16.73 12.28
N ALA A 482 19.63 17.51 12.88
CA ALA A 482 18.38 17.01 13.43
C ALA A 482 17.22 17.93 13.05
N THR A 483 16.10 17.32 12.67
CA THR A 483 14.88 18.04 12.30
C THR A 483 13.72 17.48 13.12
N ARG A 484 12.92 18.38 13.67
CA ARG A 484 11.60 18.06 14.24
C ARG A 484 10.53 18.61 13.32
N SER A 485 9.54 17.82 13.04
CA SER A 485 8.37 18.21 12.27
C SER A 485 7.10 17.90 13.05
N ALA A 486 6.12 18.77 12.96
CA ALA A 486 4.78 18.54 13.48
C ALA A 486 3.80 18.98 12.42
N PHE A 487 2.81 18.16 12.19
CA PHE A 487 1.69 18.46 11.29
C PHE A 487 0.40 18.10 12.02
N SER A 488 -0.60 18.97 11.92
CA SER A 488 -1.93 18.70 12.50
C SER A 488 -2.98 19.22 11.53
N ARG A 489 -3.88 18.34 11.13
CA ARG A 489 -5.04 18.68 10.30
C ARG A 489 -6.32 18.39 11.03
N TYR A 490 -7.17 19.38 11.09
CA TYR A 490 -8.56 19.26 11.56
C TYR A 490 -9.48 19.35 10.36
N SER A 491 -10.50 18.52 10.31
CA SER A 491 -11.48 18.52 9.23
C SER A 491 -12.89 18.43 9.77
N VAL A 492 -13.83 19.10 9.09
CA VAL A 492 -15.26 18.96 9.30
C VAL A 492 -15.92 18.80 7.95
N ASP A 493 -16.62 17.68 7.76
CA ASP A 493 -17.39 17.40 6.57
C ASP A 493 -18.87 17.25 6.92
N LEU A 494 -19.71 18.03 6.26
CA LEU A 494 -21.17 17.99 6.41
C LEU A 494 -21.79 17.63 5.05
N GLY A 495 -22.71 16.69 5.04
CA GLY A 495 -23.42 16.30 3.84
C GLY A 495 -24.90 16.03 4.14
N SER A 496 -25.76 16.47 3.26
CA SER A 496 -27.20 16.18 3.29
C SER A 496 -27.64 15.73 1.90
N THR A 497 -28.39 14.64 1.84
CA THR A 497 -28.88 14.06 0.60
C THR A 497 -30.37 13.81 0.71
N ALA A 498 -31.15 14.45 -0.20
CA ALA A 498 -32.56 14.21 -0.37
C ALA A 498 -32.82 13.30 -1.59
N SER A 499 -33.64 12.29 -1.42
CA SER A 499 -34.00 11.32 -2.46
C SER A 499 -35.50 11.22 -2.62
N PHE A 500 -36.01 11.50 -3.80
CA PHE A 500 -37.44 11.45 -4.10
C PHE A 500 -37.71 10.55 -5.31
N THR A 501 -38.79 9.79 -5.26
CA THR A 501 -39.31 9.06 -6.40
C THR A 501 -40.50 9.86 -6.93
N LEU A 502 -40.31 10.52 -8.10
CA LEU A 502 -41.32 11.38 -8.71
C LEU A 502 -42.37 10.56 -9.46
N THR A 503 -41.91 9.48 -10.13
CA THR A 503 -42.77 8.49 -10.81
C THR A 503 -42.15 7.11 -10.60
N PRO A 504 -42.86 6.01 -10.91
CA PRO A 504 -42.28 4.67 -10.82
C PRO A 504 -40.99 4.46 -11.64
N THR A 505 -40.75 5.32 -12.64
CA THR A 505 -39.58 5.26 -13.53
C THR A 505 -38.58 6.40 -13.31
N ILE A 506 -38.94 7.44 -12.54
CA ILE A 506 -38.09 8.61 -12.33
C ILE A 506 -37.83 8.81 -10.83
N SER A 507 -36.59 8.71 -10.43
CA SER A 507 -36.11 9.10 -9.10
C SER A 507 -35.11 10.23 -9.20
N THR A 508 -35.15 11.17 -8.26
CA THR A 508 -34.21 12.27 -8.13
C THR A 508 -33.43 12.15 -6.84
N LYS A 509 -32.16 12.54 -6.90
CA LYS A 509 -31.28 12.60 -5.75
C LYS A 509 -30.51 13.91 -5.79
N THR A 510 -30.68 14.72 -4.75
CA THR A 510 -29.99 15.99 -4.59
C THR A 510 -29.13 15.94 -3.35
N SER A 511 -27.84 16.25 -3.50
CA SER A 511 -26.88 16.27 -2.39
C SER A 511 -26.26 17.65 -2.26
N VAL A 512 -26.16 18.14 -1.03
CA VAL A 512 -25.46 19.37 -0.65
C VAL A 512 -24.46 19.01 0.41
N GLY A 513 -23.26 19.59 0.33
CA GLY A 513 -22.19 19.35 1.28
C GLY A 513 -21.34 20.59 1.51
N ALA A 514 -20.72 20.64 2.68
CA ALA A 514 -19.73 21.63 3.05
C ALA A 514 -18.53 20.94 3.69
N GLN A 515 -17.34 21.37 3.34
CA GLN A 515 -16.08 20.87 3.90
C GLN A 515 -15.25 22.03 4.42
N TRP A 516 -14.69 21.85 5.59
CA TRP A 516 -13.73 22.75 6.20
C TRP A 516 -12.54 21.95 6.70
N PHE A 517 -11.35 22.47 6.50
CA PHE A 517 -10.13 21.90 7.06
C PHE A 517 -9.14 23.01 7.40
N LYS A 518 -8.31 22.74 8.40
CA LYS A 518 -7.24 23.61 8.87
C LYS A 518 -6.01 22.76 9.14
N ASP A 519 -4.90 23.19 8.53
CA ASP A 519 -3.56 22.62 8.73
C ASP A 519 -2.77 23.46 9.70
#